data_0edbfaeaae07b9f928a2b421049e3dc8
#
_entry.id   0edbfaeaae07b9f928a2b421049e3dc8
#
_cell.length_a   1.000
_cell.length_b   1.000
_cell.length_c   1.000
_cell.angle_alpha   90.00
_cell.angle_beta   90.00
_cell.angle_gamma   90.00
#
_symmetry.space_group_name_H-M   'P 1'
#
loop_
_entity.id
_entity.type
_entity.pdbx_description
1 polymer ?
#
loop_
_entity_poly.entity_id
_entity_poly.type
_entity_poly.pdbx_seq_one_letter_code
_entity_poly.pdbx_strand_id
1 'polypeptide(L)'
;VDMPCNPSYFRKKFKEEILNAAHTSISVTTSLAGLFGFPLRTSYCSSKHALFGFFESMDLEYDNVSVTFLIPGRINTNISKSALLGNGEKYGKMDQGQAKGLDVDKAAKRAVKAIKKKKHRKLIGKYELLMAHINRYLPRLYYVLSKHISPT
;
A
#
# COMPACT_ATOMS: atom_id res chain seq x y z
N VAL A 1 8.90 -12.47 16.89
CA VAL A 1 7.67 -11.73 17.23
C VAL A 1 6.72 -11.88 16.05
N ASP A 2 5.74 -12.78 16.17
CA ASP A 2 4.73 -13.02 15.14
C ASP A 2 3.75 -11.84 15.14
N MET A 3 4.10 -10.78 14.41
CA MET A 3 3.15 -9.70 14.18
C MET A 3 2.08 -10.16 13.19
N PRO A 4 0.79 -9.86 13.43
CA PRO A 4 -0.31 -10.22 12.51
C PRO A 4 -0.18 -9.62 11.10
N CYS A 5 0.74 -8.69 10.89
CA CYS A 5 1.07 -8.12 9.58
C CYS A 5 2.28 -8.79 8.91
N ASN A 6 2.83 -9.86 9.47
CA ASN A 6 3.94 -10.59 8.85
C ASN A 6 3.39 -11.52 7.75
N PRO A 7 3.81 -11.35 6.48
CA PRO A 7 3.38 -12.20 5.38
C PRO A 7 3.65 -13.69 5.61
N SER A 8 4.77 -14.04 6.26
CA SER A 8 5.10 -15.44 6.58
C SER A 8 4.11 -16.06 7.57
N TYR A 9 3.63 -15.28 8.55
CA TYR A 9 2.59 -15.70 9.48
C TYR A 9 1.26 -15.94 8.75
N PHE A 10 0.88 -15.06 7.83
CA PHE A 10 -0.30 -15.22 6.99
C PHE A 10 -0.24 -16.53 6.20
N ARG A 11 0.87 -16.79 5.49
CA ARG A 11 1.05 -18.05 4.74
C ARG A 11 0.97 -19.28 5.63
N LYS A 12 1.63 -19.28 6.79
CA LYS A 12 1.61 -20.42 7.72
C LYS A 12 0.20 -20.71 8.24
N LYS A 13 -0.56 -19.66 8.58
CA LYS A 13 -1.89 -19.80 9.18
C LYS A 13 -2.97 -20.20 8.19
N PHE A 14 -2.92 -19.70 6.95
CA PHE A 14 -3.97 -19.90 5.94
C PHE A 14 -3.57 -20.84 4.80
N LYS A 15 -2.43 -21.54 4.95
CA LYS A 15 -1.91 -22.40 3.88
C LYS A 15 -2.92 -23.46 3.43
N GLU A 16 -3.53 -24.16 4.38
CA GLU A 16 -4.47 -25.25 4.09
C GLU A 16 -5.74 -24.72 3.44
N GLU A 17 -6.30 -23.64 3.97
CA GLU A 17 -7.49 -23.00 3.39
C GLU A 17 -7.24 -22.49 1.96
N ILE A 18 -6.06 -21.95 1.69
CA ILE A 18 -5.67 -21.49 0.35
C ILE A 18 -5.52 -22.68 -0.60
N LEU A 19 -4.83 -23.74 -0.18
CA LEU A 19 -4.57 -24.90 -1.05
C LEU A 19 -5.83 -25.70 -1.36
N ASN A 20 -6.77 -25.79 -0.40
CA ASN A 20 -8.00 -26.58 -0.54
C ASN A 20 -9.15 -25.79 -1.20
N ALA A 21 -9.05 -24.48 -1.33
CA ALA A 21 -10.08 -23.69 -1.98
C ALA A 21 -10.01 -23.81 -3.50
N ALA A 22 -11.18 -23.93 -4.15
CA ALA A 22 -11.26 -23.90 -5.62
C ALA A 22 -10.73 -22.58 -6.21
N HIS A 23 -10.91 -21.46 -5.48
CA HIS A 23 -10.37 -20.16 -5.82
C HIS A 23 -10.25 -19.27 -4.59
N THR A 24 -9.09 -18.65 -4.42
CA THR A 24 -8.80 -17.70 -3.35
C THR A 24 -8.54 -16.31 -3.91
N SER A 25 -9.24 -15.30 -3.43
CA SER A 25 -9.00 -13.89 -3.80
C SER A 25 -8.43 -13.14 -2.61
N ILE A 26 -7.22 -12.60 -2.78
CA ILE A 26 -6.49 -11.85 -1.75
C ILE A 26 -6.42 -10.39 -2.17
N SER A 27 -6.90 -9.48 -1.31
CA SER A 27 -6.70 -8.06 -1.52
C SER A 27 -5.70 -7.48 -0.52
N VAL A 28 -4.63 -6.89 -1.04
CA VAL A 28 -3.52 -6.36 -0.26
C VAL A 28 -3.51 -4.84 -0.33
N THR A 29 -3.74 -4.18 0.81
CA THR A 29 -3.61 -2.72 0.89
C THR A 29 -2.16 -2.35 1.18
N THR A 30 -1.48 -1.83 0.17
CA THR A 30 -0.12 -1.28 0.27
C THR A 30 -0.16 0.25 0.30
N SER A 31 0.66 0.95 -0.44
CA SER A 31 0.74 2.41 -0.55
C SER A 31 1.55 2.79 -1.78
N LEU A 32 1.51 4.06 -2.20
CA LEU A 32 2.53 4.62 -3.10
C LEU A 32 3.94 4.42 -2.55
N ALA A 33 4.11 4.44 -1.23
CA ALA A 33 5.37 4.14 -0.54
C ALA A 33 5.85 2.69 -0.73
N GLY A 34 5.04 1.81 -1.26
CA GLY A 34 5.43 0.47 -1.69
C GLY A 34 5.98 0.40 -3.12
N LEU A 35 5.83 1.48 -3.90
CA LEU A 35 6.35 1.57 -5.27
C LEU A 35 7.67 2.36 -5.35
N PHE A 36 7.89 3.27 -4.40
CA PHE A 36 9.09 4.11 -4.34
C PHE A 36 9.33 4.65 -2.92
N GLY A 37 10.57 5.05 -2.65
CA GLY A 37 10.98 5.58 -1.34
C GLY A 37 10.57 7.02 -1.14
N PHE A 38 10.28 7.40 0.11
CA PHE A 38 10.09 8.78 0.54
C PHE A 38 11.10 9.15 1.63
N PRO A 39 11.53 10.41 1.71
CA PRO A 39 12.37 10.88 2.81
C PRO A 39 11.71 10.59 4.16
N LEU A 40 12.51 10.24 5.16
CA LEU A 40 12.09 9.95 6.54
C LEU A 40 11.03 8.83 6.70
N ARG A 41 10.88 7.96 5.69
CA ARG A 41 9.90 6.86 5.68
C ARG A 41 10.52 5.50 5.38
N THR A 42 11.82 5.31 5.71
CA THR A 42 12.57 4.09 5.36
C THR A 42 11.86 2.82 5.79
N SER A 43 11.54 2.65 7.06
CA SER A 43 10.87 1.46 7.61
C SER A 43 9.49 1.24 6.97
N TYR A 44 8.71 2.32 6.82
CA TYR A 44 7.40 2.25 6.21
C TYR A 44 7.48 1.85 4.73
N CYS A 45 8.36 2.47 3.96
CA CYS A 45 8.57 2.10 2.55
C CYS A 45 9.03 0.65 2.41
N SER A 46 10.00 0.21 3.22
CA SER A 46 10.48 -1.18 3.22
C SER A 46 9.34 -2.17 3.50
N SER A 47 8.52 -1.92 4.53
CA SER A 47 7.39 -2.78 4.86
C SER A 47 6.36 -2.86 3.73
N LYS A 48 6.10 -1.75 3.04
CA LYS A 48 5.13 -1.71 1.93
C LYS A 48 5.67 -2.32 0.63
N HIS A 49 6.98 -2.25 0.37
CA HIS A 49 7.64 -2.97 -0.73
C HIS A 49 7.63 -4.49 -0.49
N ALA A 50 7.87 -4.93 0.75
CA ALA A 50 7.85 -6.34 1.10
C ALA A 50 6.51 -7.01 0.79
N LEU A 51 5.38 -6.29 0.92
CA LEU A 51 4.06 -6.81 0.55
C LEU A 51 3.96 -7.16 -0.94
N PHE A 52 4.58 -6.37 -1.82
CA PHE A 52 4.59 -6.70 -3.25
C PHE A 52 5.37 -7.98 -3.51
N GLY A 53 6.62 -8.05 -3.06
CA GLY A 53 7.45 -9.24 -3.28
C GLY A 53 6.79 -10.51 -2.77
N PHE A 54 6.22 -10.47 -1.55
CA PHE A 54 5.59 -11.64 -0.96
C PHE A 54 4.32 -12.09 -1.70
N PHE A 55 3.38 -11.18 -1.92
CA PHE A 55 2.08 -11.56 -2.49
C PHE A 55 2.11 -11.74 -4.01
N GLU A 56 3.04 -11.09 -4.73
CA GLU A 56 3.28 -11.40 -6.14
C GLU A 56 3.87 -12.79 -6.33
N SER A 57 4.84 -13.19 -5.49
CA SER A 57 5.35 -14.55 -5.51
C SER A 57 4.25 -15.57 -5.23
N MET A 58 3.39 -15.29 -4.26
CA MET A 58 2.27 -16.15 -3.92
C MET A 58 1.23 -16.27 -5.06
N ASP A 59 0.94 -15.17 -5.77
CA ASP A 59 0.06 -15.13 -6.94
C ASP A 59 0.61 -15.99 -8.10
N LEU A 60 1.95 -16.09 -8.21
CA LEU A 60 2.64 -16.89 -9.20
C LEU A 60 2.85 -18.36 -8.79
N GLU A 61 2.92 -18.64 -7.48
CA GLU A 61 3.12 -19.98 -6.94
C GLU A 61 1.84 -20.83 -6.94
N TYR A 62 0.65 -20.20 -6.91
CA TYR A 62 -0.63 -20.89 -6.71
C TYR A 62 -1.66 -20.49 -7.78
N ASP A 63 -1.98 -21.38 -8.69
CA ASP A 63 -2.94 -21.15 -9.79
C ASP A 63 -4.36 -20.80 -9.32
N ASN A 64 -4.73 -21.25 -8.12
CA ASN A 64 -6.03 -20.96 -7.51
C ASN A 64 -6.09 -19.65 -6.73
N VAL A 65 -4.99 -18.90 -6.66
CA VAL A 65 -4.90 -17.61 -5.97
C VAL A 65 -4.97 -16.47 -6.98
N SER A 66 -5.66 -15.40 -6.64
CA SER A 66 -5.56 -14.12 -7.36
C SER A 66 -5.34 -12.97 -6.38
N VAL A 67 -4.32 -12.17 -6.62
CA VAL A 67 -3.98 -11.05 -5.76
C VAL A 67 -4.37 -9.71 -6.39
N THR A 68 -5.04 -8.85 -5.62
CA THR A 68 -5.36 -7.48 -5.98
C THR A 68 -4.61 -6.51 -5.07
N PHE A 69 -3.63 -5.81 -5.59
CA PHE A 69 -2.94 -4.74 -4.86
C PHE A 69 -3.72 -3.43 -4.94
N LEU A 70 -4.20 -2.97 -3.79
CA LEU A 70 -4.74 -1.63 -3.61
C LEU A 70 -3.61 -0.70 -3.20
N ILE A 71 -3.34 0.30 -4.01
CA ILE A 71 -2.19 1.20 -3.85
C ILE A 71 -2.72 2.61 -3.59
N PRO A 72 -3.10 2.94 -2.34
CA PRO A 72 -3.58 4.25 -2.00
C PRO A 72 -2.45 5.29 -2.01
N GLY A 73 -2.77 6.47 -2.52
CA GLY A 73 -2.08 7.71 -2.27
C GLY A 73 -2.60 8.37 -0.98
N ARG A 74 -2.89 9.67 -1.05
CA ARG A 74 -3.44 10.43 0.07
C ARG A 74 -4.96 10.27 0.13
N ILE A 75 -5.44 9.62 1.19
CA ILE A 75 -6.87 9.46 1.48
C ILE A 75 -7.21 10.29 2.71
N ASN A 76 -8.31 11.03 2.66
CA ASN A 76 -8.76 11.85 3.79
C ASN A 76 -9.31 10.95 4.91
N THR A 77 -8.44 10.59 5.85
CA THR A 77 -8.73 9.74 7.00
C THR A 77 -8.04 10.29 8.25
N ASN A 78 -8.41 9.82 9.42
CA ASN A 78 -7.78 10.20 10.69
C ASN A 78 -6.46 9.48 11.00
N ILE A 79 -5.89 8.74 10.03
CA ILE A 79 -4.70 7.90 10.26
C ILE A 79 -3.48 8.71 10.74
N SER A 80 -3.31 9.95 10.27
CA SER A 80 -2.22 10.81 10.72
C SER A 80 -2.32 11.18 12.19
N LYS A 81 -3.53 11.34 12.72
CA LYS A 81 -3.74 11.62 14.16
C LYS A 81 -3.31 10.46 15.04
N SER A 82 -3.40 9.24 14.53
CA SER A 82 -3.04 8.00 15.24
C SER A 82 -1.60 7.56 14.96
N ALA A 83 -0.86 8.24 14.08
CA ALA A 83 0.53 7.93 13.78
C ALA A 83 1.39 8.13 15.04
N LEU A 84 2.38 7.24 15.22
CA LEU A 84 3.33 7.34 16.33
C LEU A 84 4.57 8.12 15.88
N LEU A 85 5.04 8.98 16.77
CA LEU A 85 6.35 9.63 16.67
C LEU A 85 7.46 8.65 17.06
N GLY A 86 8.71 9.00 16.76
CA GLY A 86 9.86 8.17 17.12
C GLY A 86 10.03 7.93 18.63
N ASN A 87 9.44 8.78 19.49
CA ASN A 87 9.40 8.64 20.93
C ASN A 87 8.19 7.81 21.44
N GLY A 88 7.37 7.27 20.53
CA GLY A 88 6.18 6.47 20.86
C GLY A 88 4.91 7.26 21.15
N GLU A 89 4.96 8.59 21.16
CA GLU A 89 3.78 9.43 21.34
C GLU A 89 2.94 9.54 20.06
N LYS A 90 1.64 9.81 20.20
CA LYS A 90 0.77 10.04 19.05
C LYS A 90 1.08 11.41 18.43
N TYR A 91 1.19 11.45 17.10
CA TYR A 91 1.38 12.70 16.35
C TYR A 91 0.25 13.70 16.59
N GLY A 92 -1.00 13.24 16.77
CA GLY A 92 -2.15 14.03 17.22
C GLY A 92 -2.67 15.08 16.24
N LYS A 93 -1.95 15.36 15.16
CA LYS A 93 -2.31 16.39 14.17
C LYS A 93 -2.74 15.77 12.85
N MET A 94 -3.63 16.46 12.14
CA MET A 94 -4.00 16.10 10.78
C MET A 94 -2.92 16.59 9.81
N ASP A 95 -2.34 15.67 9.02
CA ASP A 95 -1.48 16.02 7.89
C ASP A 95 -2.28 16.80 6.85
N GLN A 96 -1.78 17.99 6.47
CA GLN A 96 -2.47 18.87 5.50
C GLN A 96 -2.65 18.21 4.13
N GLY A 97 -1.67 17.43 3.70
CA GLY A 97 -1.75 16.69 2.45
C GLY A 97 -2.82 15.60 2.50
N GLN A 98 -3.01 14.99 3.66
CA GLN A 98 -4.04 13.97 3.89
C GLN A 98 -5.43 14.58 3.98
N ALA A 99 -5.58 15.76 4.60
CA ALA A 99 -6.84 16.50 4.64
C ALA A 99 -7.35 16.84 3.21
N LYS A 100 -6.45 17.12 2.27
CA LYS A 100 -6.75 17.37 0.85
C LYS A 100 -6.83 16.09 0.01
N GLY A 101 -6.66 14.92 0.62
CA GLY A 101 -6.67 13.60 -0.02
C GLY A 101 -7.98 13.26 -0.73
N LEU A 102 -8.02 12.08 -1.34
CA LEU A 102 -9.25 11.55 -1.90
C LEU A 102 -10.22 11.23 -0.76
N ASP A 103 -11.50 11.53 -0.99
CA ASP A 103 -12.59 11.17 -0.10
C ASP A 103 -12.62 9.65 0.16
N VAL A 104 -12.88 9.25 1.41
CA VAL A 104 -12.78 7.85 1.84
C VAL A 104 -13.81 6.95 1.16
N ASP A 105 -15.03 7.43 0.93
CA ASP A 105 -16.08 6.64 0.28
C ASP A 105 -15.77 6.43 -1.20
N LYS A 106 -15.24 7.47 -1.86
CA LYS A 106 -14.76 7.35 -3.26
C LYS A 106 -13.58 6.38 -3.36
N ALA A 107 -12.67 6.39 -2.39
CA ALA A 107 -11.56 5.46 -2.35
C ALA A 107 -12.05 4.02 -2.16
N ALA A 108 -12.96 3.80 -1.21
CA ALA A 108 -13.57 2.50 -0.94
C ALA A 108 -14.32 1.94 -2.17
N LYS A 109 -15.14 2.76 -2.83
CA LYS A 109 -15.83 2.36 -4.08
C LYS A 109 -14.84 1.94 -5.18
N ARG A 110 -13.72 2.66 -5.33
CA ARG A 110 -12.67 2.31 -6.30
C ARG A 110 -11.96 1.00 -5.93
N ALA A 111 -11.71 0.77 -4.64
CA ALA A 111 -11.11 -0.45 -4.12
C ALA A 111 -12.02 -1.67 -4.38
N VAL A 112 -13.27 -1.61 -3.96
CA VAL A 112 -14.26 -2.68 -4.18
C VAL A 112 -14.42 -3.01 -5.68
N LYS A 113 -14.48 -1.97 -6.53
CA LYS A 113 -14.56 -2.17 -8.00
C LYS A 113 -13.30 -2.88 -8.55
N ALA A 114 -12.13 -2.59 -8.00
CA ALA A 114 -10.90 -3.24 -8.41
C ALA A 114 -10.86 -4.71 -8.00
N ILE A 115 -11.26 -5.02 -6.76
CA ILE A 115 -11.35 -6.39 -6.23
C ILE A 115 -12.34 -7.21 -7.05
N LYS A 116 -13.57 -6.71 -7.23
CA LYS A 116 -14.60 -7.40 -8.04
C LYS A 116 -14.16 -7.69 -9.48
N LYS A 117 -13.29 -6.82 -10.05
CA LYS A 117 -12.72 -7.00 -11.41
C LYS A 117 -11.41 -7.77 -11.42
N LYS A 118 -10.97 -8.33 -10.30
CA LYS A 118 -9.69 -9.05 -10.13
C LYS A 118 -8.50 -8.29 -10.73
N LYS A 119 -8.45 -6.96 -10.52
CA LYS A 119 -7.34 -6.15 -11.05
C LYS A 119 -6.09 -6.42 -10.24
N HIS A 120 -5.02 -6.87 -10.90
CA HIS A 120 -3.73 -7.14 -10.23
C HIS A 120 -3.21 -5.91 -9.46
N ARG A 121 -3.26 -4.71 -10.03
CA ARG A 121 -2.85 -3.45 -9.35
C ARG A 121 -3.88 -2.34 -9.56
N LYS A 122 -4.21 -1.59 -8.50
CA LYS A 122 -5.08 -0.41 -8.55
C LYS A 122 -4.52 0.75 -7.75
N LEU A 123 -4.09 1.79 -8.44
CA LEU A 123 -3.77 3.10 -7.85
C LEU A 123 -5.08 3.81 -7.44
N ILE A 124 -5.12 4.34 -6.21
CA ILE A 124 -6.29 5.02 -5.63
C ILE A 124 -5.84 6.34 -5.02
N GLY A 125 -6.15 7.45 -5.65
CA GLY A 125 -5.73 8.77 -5.20
C GLY A 125 -6.12 9.86 -6.18
N LYS A 126 -5.41 10.98 -6.10
CA LYS A 126 -5.57 12.16 -6.96
C LYS A 126 -4.25 12.41 -7.75
N TYR A 127 -3.79 13.67 -7.73
CA TYR A 127 -2.60 14.11 -8.45
C TYR A 127 -1.28 13.46 -7.98
N GLU A 128 -1.20 13.04 -6.73
CA GLU A 128 -0.02 12.37 -6.18
C GLU A 128 0.30 11.05 -6.90
N LEU A 129 -0.68 10.45 -7.59
CA LEU A 129 -0.47 9.26 -8.40
C LEU A 129 0.48 9.50 -9.58
N LEU A 130 0.64 10.77 -9.99
CA LEU A 130 1.59 11.15 -11.04
C LEU A 130 3.03 10.77 -10.65
N MET A 131 3.36 10.84 -9.35
CA MET A 131 4.69 10.46 -8.87
C MET A 131 5.03 8.98 -9.15
N ALA A 132 4.03 8.09 -9.15
CA ALA A 132 4.24 6.70 -9.52
C ALA A 132 4.63 6.55 -11.00
N HIS A 133 4.03 7.34 -11.88
CA HIS A 133 4.38 7.35 -13.31
C HIS A 133 5.76 8.00 -13.53
N ILE A 134 6.04 9.11 -12.85
CA ILE A 134 7.36 9.77 -12.91
C ILE A 134 8.44 8.80 -12.43
N ASN A 135 8.25 8.13 -11.30
CA ASN A 135 9.22 7.15 -10.80
C ASN A 135 9.44 6.00 -11.80
N ARG A 136 8.38 5.53 -12.45
CA ARG A 136 8.46 4.40 -13.40
C ARG A 136 9.18 4.75 -14.69
N TYR A 137 8.90 5.92 -15.26
CA TYR A 137 9.37 6.27 -16.61
C TYR A 137 10.53 7.27 -16.60
N LEU A 138 10.66 8.08 -15.56
CA LEU A 138 11.66 9.14 -15.41
C LEU A 138 12.30 9.07 -14.00
N PRO A 139 12.97 7.97 -13.63
CA PRO A 139 13.45 7.76 -12.25
C PRO A 139 14.42 8.86 -11.80
N ARG A 140 15.29 9.38 -12.69
CA ARG A 140 16.20 10.48 -12.33
C ARG A 140 15.42 11.74 -11.91
N LEU A 141 14.36 12.09 -12.66
CA LEU A 141 13.49 13.23 -12.32
C LEU A 141 12.77 12.99 -10.99
N TYR A 142 12.30 11.76 -10.76
CA TYR A 142 11.69 11.38 -9.47
C TYR A 142 12.64 11.67 -8.31
N TYR A 143 13.92 11.25 -8.39
CA TYR A 143 14.90 11.47 -7.32
C TYR A 143 15.16 12.95 -7.04
N VAL A 144 15.20 13.78 -8.07
CA VAL A 144 15.34 15.23 -7.90
C VAL A 144 14.13 15.83 -7.18
N LEU A 145 12.92 15.50 -7.66
CA LEU A 145 11.69 16.03 -7.09
C LEU A 145 11.45 15.52 -5.66
N SER A 146 11.71 14.24 -5.39
CA SER A 146 11.41 13.60 -4.11
C SER A 146 12.25 14.15 -2.95
N LYS A 147 13.45 14.66 -3.21
CA LYS A 147 14.29 15.32 -2.19
C LYS A 147 13.65 16.57 -1.60
N HIS A 148 12.76 17.21 -2.34
CA HIS A 148 12.05 18.43 -1.93
C HIS A 148 10.63 18.15 -1.41
N ILE A 149 10.19 16.89 -1.40
CA ILE A 149 8.88 16.53 -0.86
C ILE A 149 9.01 16.41 0.66
N SER A 150 8.34 17.30 1.37
CA SER A 150 8.18 17.14 2.81
C SER A 150 7.28 15.93 3.11
N PRO A 151 7.66 15.07 4.07
CA PRO A 151 6.84 13.95 4.49
C PRO A 151 5.63 14.36 5.35
N THR A 152 5.50 15.66 5.68
CA THR A 152 4.40 16.27 6.46
C THR A 152 3.44 17.04 5.59
#